data_0598db77a68eb696ce456d98da9f458e
#
_entry.id   0598db77a68eb696ce456d98da9f458e
#
_cell.length_a   1.000
_cell.length_b   1.000
_cell.length_c   1.000
_cell.angle_alpha   90.00
_cell.angle_beta   90.00
_cell.angle_gamma   90.00
#
_symmetry.space_group_name_H-M   'P 1'
#
loop_
_entity.id
_entity.type
_entity.pdbx_description
1 polymer ?
#
loop_
_entity_poly.entity_id
_entity_poly.type
_entity_poly.pdbx_seq_one_letter_code
_entity_poly.pdbx_strand_id
1 'polypeptide(L)'
;MTASDAPSRGRLADVDLSVTLGALRLRNPILTASGTFGYGVEFAHLVDLNRLGGFVTKGLSREPMDGAPSPRICETASGMLNAIGLQNVGVRAFVTEKLPVLRKFDTAVIANVFGYCLEDYLEVIRILEDAEGLAAYELNVSCPNVKRGGLQFGNDPVQVKEVVAASRKVAARRPLWVKLSPLVTDIRLTARAAEEAGADALTIANTYPAMAIDYRTRKSRLGNLTGGLSGPAIKPITLRLVWEAQQAVKIPIIGLGGVETESDVLDYLAVGATAVQVGTASFTDPRVSEKLVEAVRRALFELNLFTVNEIRGSFSAENG
;
A
#
# COMPACT_ATOMS: atom_id res chain seq x y z
N MET A 1 16.53 37.00 40.40
CA MET A 1 15.74 36.71 39.20
C MET A 1 16.41 35.53 38.51
N THR A 2 15.93 34.37 38.78
CA THR A 2 16.46 33.10 38.27
C THR A 2 15.98 32.90 36.84
N ALA A 3 16.90 32.62 35.91
CA ALA A 3 16.60 32.26 34.54
C ALA A 3 15.66 31.05 34.56
N SER A 4 14.50 31.17 33.92
CA SER A 4 13.56 30.08 33.76
C SER A 4 14.23 28.98 32.94
N ASP A 5 14.36 27.79 33.50
CA ASP A 5 14.68 26.57 32.79
C ASP A 5 13.57 26.30 31.76
N ALA A 6 13.76 26.79 30.55
CA ALA A 6 12.97 26.26 29.44
C ALA A 6 13.40 24.80 29.26
N PRO A 7 12.44 23.84 29.19
CA PRO A 7 12.80 22.47 28.96
C PRO A 7 13.62 22.37 27.67
N SER A 8 14.75 21.67 27.72
CA SER A 8 15.63 21.49 26.58
C SER A 8 14.80 20.83 25.44
N ARG A 9 14.61 21.54 24.33
CA ARG A 9 14.03 20.92 23.12
C ARG A 9 14.86 19.69 22.80
N GLY A 10 14.21 18.54 22.66
CA GLY A 10 14.84 17.33 22.19
C GLY A 10 15.59 17.57 20.86
N ARG A 11 16.40 16.65 20.42
CA ARG A 11 17.13 16.74 19.14
C ARG A 11 16.33 16.04 18.04
N LEU A 12 16.52 16.45 16.79
CA LEU A 12 15.91 15.79 15.62
C LEU A 12 16.19 14.27 15.59
N ALA A 13 17.36 13.86 16.06
CA ALA A 13 17.76 12.46 16.16
C ALA A 13 16.96 11.66 17.21
N ASP A 14 16.30 12.33 18.13
CA ASP A 14 15.49 11.67 19.17
C ASP A 14 14.08 11.30 18.68
N VAL A 15 13.69 11.70 17.46
CA VAL A 15 12.40 11.34 16.85
C VAL A 15 12.43 9.88 16.38
N ASP A 16 11.63 9.02 17.03
CA ASP A 16 11.44 7.61 16.63
C ASP A 16 10.31 7.47 15.61
N LEU A 17 10.65 7.10 14.39
CA LEU A 17 9.69 6.86 13.32
C LEU A 17 9.18 5.40 13.29
N SER A 18 9.64 4.53 14.17
CA SER A 18 9.27 3.11 14.12
C SER A 18 7.76 2.91 14.34
N VAL A 19 7.19 1.95 13.61
CA VAL A 19 5.78 1.56 13.71
C VAL A 19 5.65 0.05 13.70
N THR A 20 4.50 -0.46 14.18
CA THR A 20 4.22 -1.90 14.21
C THR A 20 2.93 -2.23 13.46
N LEU A 21 3.01 -3.17 12.52
CA LEU A 21 1.92 -3.68 11.71
C LEU A 21 1.70 -5.16 12.01
N GLY A 22 0.77 -5.47 12.93
CA GLY A 22 0.66 -6.81 13.49
C GLY A 22 1.94 -7.21 14.25
N ALA A 23 2.55 -8.31 13.88
CA ALA A 23 3.83 -8.77 14.44
C ALA A 23 5.07 -8.13 13.80
N LEU A 24 4.92 -7.36 12.72
CA LEU A 24 6.03 -6.78 11.97
C LEU A 24 6.33 -5.35 12.45
N ARG A 25 7.55 -5.14 12.98
CA ARG A 25 8.05 -3.80 13.28
C ARG A 25 8.82 -3.23 12.08
N LEU A 26 8.45 -2.04 11.67
CA LEU A 26 9.11 -1.26 10.61
C LEU A 26 9.91 -0.12 11.25
N ARG A 27 11.04 0.25 10.63
CA ARG A 27 11.91 1.35 11.10
C ARG A 27 11.29 2.75 10.91
N ASN A 28 10.35 2.88 10.00
CA ASN A 28 9.56 4.10 9.76
C ASN A 28 8.26 3.74 9.02
N PRO A 29 7.28 4.67 8.95
CA PRO A 29 5.96 4.39 8.38
C PRO A 29 5.89 4.46 6.85
N ILE A 30 7.01 4.67 6.14
CA ILE A 30 7.03 4.90 4.69
C ILE A 30 7.33 3.59 3.96
N LEU A 31 6.36 3.14 3.16
CA LEU A 31 6.52 2.01 2.25
C LEU A 31 6.29 2.48 0.81
N THR A 32 6.80 1.74 -0.18
CA THR A 32 6.39 1.93 -1.57
C THR A 32 5.22 1.00 -1.92
N ALA A 33 4.34 1.46 -2.81
CA ALA A 33 3.14 0.73 -3.19
C ALA A 33 3.43 -0.34 -4.26
N SER A 34 2.65 -1.42 -4.23
CA SER A 34 2.65 -2.42 -5.29
C SER A 34 2.34 -1.80 -6.66
N GLY A 35 3.08 -2.24 -7.67
CA GLY A 35 2.89 -1.85 -9.07
C GLY A 35 3.62 -0.58 -9.50
N THR A 36 4.13 0.24 -8.58
CA THR A 36 4.82 1.52 -8.89
C THR A 36 6.32 1.47 -8.58
N PHE A 37 6.80 0.39 -7.97
CA PHE A 37 8.18 0.22 -7.55
C PHE A 37 8.80 -1.12 -8.03
N GLY A 38 8.23 -1.72 -9.07
CA GLY A 38 8.69 -3.00 -9.60
C GLY A 38 8.76 -4.09 -8.52
N TYR A 39 9.87 -4.80 -8.52
CA TYR A 39 10.22 -5.76 -7.46
C TYR A 39 11.27 -5.19 -6.48
N GLY A 40 11.56 -3.88 -6.55
CA GLY A 40 12.58 -3.23 -5.74
C GLY A 40 13.98 -3.28 -6.36
N VAL A 41 14.35 -4.37 -7.00
CA VAL A 41 15.69 -4.54 -7.63
C VAL A 41 15.93 -3.52 -8.74
N GLU A 42 14.89 -3.12 -9.45
CA GLU A 42 14.95 -2.14 -10.54
C GLU A 42 15.28 -0.73 -10.02
N PHE A 43 15.00 -0.44 -8.77
CA PHE A 43 15.21 0.86 -8.13
C PHE A 43 16.41 0.91 -7.18
N ALA A 44 17.03 -0.23 -6.87
CA ALA A 44 18.10 -0.34 -5.88
C ALA A 44 19.36 0.49 -6.22
N HIS A 45 19.56 0.90 -7.48
CA HIS A 45 20.64 1.78 -7.89
C HIS A 45 20.28 3.29 -7.79
N LEU A 46 18.99 3.63 -7.57
CA LEU A 46 18.48 5.01 -7.45
C LEU A 46 18.09 5.35 -6.02
N VAL A 47 17.62 4.37 -5.26
CA VAL A 47 17.03 4.51 -3.93
C VAL A 47 17.78 3.62 -2.94
N ASP A 48 18.16 4.16 -1.81
CA ASP A 48 18.67 3.33 -0.71
C ASP A 48 17.49 2.61 -0.02
N LEU A 49 17.27 1.36 -0.41
CA LEU A 49 16.20 0.53 0.13
C LEU A 49 16.30 0.33 1.65
N ASN A 50 17.51 0.40 2.22
CA ASN A 50 17.71 0.23 3.66
C ASN A 50 17.12 1.39 4.50
N ARG A 51 16.82 2.53 3.86
CA ARG A 51 16.21 3.69 4.52
C ARG A 51 14.69 3.61 4.60
N LEU A 52 14.06 2.78 3.77
CA LEU A 52 12.61 2.61 3.74
C LEU A 52 12.12 1.76 4.91
N GLY A 53 10.91 1.98 5.38
CA GLY A 53 10.21 1.06 6.28
C GLY A 53 10.01 -0.31 5.64
N GLY A 54 9.80 -0.32 4.34
CA GLY A 54 9.66 -1.49 3.50
C GLY A 54 9.19 -1.14 2.10
N PHE A 55 9.00 -2.13 1.27
CA PHE A 55 8.34 -1.95 -0.03
C PHE A 55 7.45 -3.14 -0.36
N VAL A 56 6.37 -2.86 -1.11
CA VAL A 56 5.45 -3.87 -1.59
C VAL A 56 5.79 -4.20 -3.03
N THR A 57 6.06 -5.46 -3.31
CA THR A 57 6.44 -5.91 -4.66
C THR A 57 5.30 -5.69 -5.66
N LYS A 58 5.63 -5.66 -6.94
CA LYS A 58 4.65 -5.85 -7.99
C LYS A 58 3.85 -7.13 -7.72
N GLY A 59 2.55 -7.09 -8.04
CA GLY A 59 1.66 -8.23 -7.80
C GLY A 59 2.18 -9.51 -8.43
N LEU A 60 2.12 -10.59 -7.68
CA LEU A 60 2.56 -11.92 -8.07
C LEU A 60 1.36 -12.81 -8.31
N SER A 61 1.31 -13.41 -9.49
CA SER A 61 0.40 -14.51 -9.85
C SER A 61 1.16 -15.84 -9.90
N ARG A 62 0.40 -16.92 -10.00
CA ARG A 62 0.95 -18.27 -10.16
C ARG A 62 1.86 -18.37 -11.38
N GLU A 63 1.37 -17.94 -12.53
CA GLU A 63 2.09 -17.94 -13.81
C GLU A 63 2.43 -16.49 -14.22
N PRO A 64 3.45 -16.26 -15.06
CA PRO A 64 3.75 -14.93 -15.59
C PRO A 64 2.61 -14.39 -16.46
N MET A 65 2.51 -13.07 -16.53
CA MET A 65 1.48 -12.36 -17.30
C MET A 65 2.08 -11.22 -18.12
N ASP A 66 1.69 -11.12 -19.39
CA ASP A 66 2.18 -10.08 -20.33
C ASP A 66 1.54 -8.69 -20.08
N GLY A 67 0.37 -8.66 -19.43
CA GLY A 67 -0.38 -7.45 -19.15
C GLY A 67 -1.26 -6.99 -20.31
N ALA A 68 -1.77 -5.74 -20.21
CA ALA A 68 -2.68 -5.15 -21.19
C ALA A 68 -1.94 -4.54 -22.40
N PRO A 69 -2.63 -4.29 -23.54
CA PRO A 69 -2.09 -3.55 -24.67
C PRO A 69 -1.68 -2.11 -24.30
N SER A 70 -0.70 -1.56 -25.01
CA SER A 70 -0.34 -0.15 -24.91
C SER A 70 -1.34 0.74 -25.66
N PRO A 71 -1.49 2.03 -25.25
CA PRO A 71 -0.86 2.72 -24.10
C PRO A 71 -1.41 2.23 -22.75
N ARG A 72 -0.53 2.05 -21.76
CA ARG A 72 -0.88 1.50 -20.44
C ARG A 72 -1.03 2.56 -19.36
N ILE A 73 -0.53 3.77 -19.59
CA ILE A 73 -0.61 4.90 -18.68
C ILE A 73 -1.04 6.15 -19.42
N CYS A 74 -1.70 7.05 -18.70
CA CYS A 74 -2.12 8.35 -19.22
C CYS A 74 -2.18 9.35 -18.07
N GLU A 75 -1.49 10.48 -18.22
CA GLU A 75 -1.55 11.57 -17.25
C GLU A 75 -2.93 12.23 -17.23
N THR A 76 -3.34 12.69 -16.06
CA THR A 76 -4.51 13.51 -15.80
C THR A 76 -4.09 14.82 -15.12
N ALA A 77 -5.02 15.77 -14.94
CA ALA A 77 -4.72 17.07 -14.34
C ALA A 77 -4.10 16.97 -12.92
N SER A 78 -4.43 15.93 -12.14
CA SER A 78 -3.95 15.77 -10.77
C SER A 78 -3.65 14.31 -10.42
N GLY A 79 -3.01 13.60 -11.35
CA GLY A 79 -2.65 12.21 -11.16
C GLY A 79 -2.49 11.46 -12.47
N MET A 80 -2.79 10.19 -12.46
CA MET A 80 -2.56 9.33 -13.62
C MET A 80 -3.58 8.19 -13.68
N LEU A 81 -3.92 7.78 -14.88
CA LEU A 81 -4.62 6.52 -15.17
C LEU A 81 -3.62 5.44 -15.54
N ASN A 82 -3.83 4.24 -15.02
CA ASN A 82 -3.09 3.07 -15.45
C ASN A 82 -4.01 1.92 -15.86
N ALA A 83 -3.60 1.18 -16.88
CA ALA A 83 -4.21 -0.06 -17.34
C ALA A 83 -3.10 -1.08 -17.62
N ILE A 84 -2.27 -1.38 -16.62
CA ILE A 84 -1.11 -2.27 -16.76
C ILE A 84 -1.51 -3.71 -17.08
N GLY A 85 -2.68 -4.15 -16.58
CA GLY A 85 -3.16 -5.52 -16.82
C GLY A 85 -2.39 -6.57 -16.02
N LEU A 86 -1.92 -6.21 -14.83
CA LEU A 86 -1.27 -7.14 -13.88
C LEU A 86 -0.01 -7.84 -14.43
N GLN A 87 0.68 -7.25 -15.41
CA GLN A 87 1.95 -7.78 -15.92
C GLN A 87 2.89 -8.13 -14.77
N ASN A 88 3.41 -9.36 -14.76
CA ASN A 88 4.33 -9.83 -13.73
C ASN A 88 5.10 -11.07 -14.20
N VAL A 89 6.18 -11.41 -13.49
CA VAL A 89 7.08 -12.52 -13.85
C VAL A 89 6.61 -13.87 -13.31
N GLY A 90 5.51 -13.92 -12.55
CA GLY A 90 5.08 -15.10 -11.82
C GLY A 90 5.87 -15.34 -10.53
N VAL A 91 5.25 -16.03 -9.58
CA VAL A 91 5.82 -16.24 -8.25
C VAL A 91 7.12 -17.04 -8.29
N ARG A 92 7.25 -18.03 -9.17
CA ARG A 92 8.44 -18.89 -9.25
C ARG A 92 9.67 -18.11 -9.69
N ALA A 93 9.58 -17.32 -10.76
CA ALA A 93 10.68 -16.46 -11.22
C ALA A 93 11.02 -15.38 -10.18
N PHE A 94 10.03 -14.82 -9.48
CA PHE A 94 10.30 -13.89 -8.39
C PHE A 94 11.17 -14.53 -7.29
N VAL A 95 10.82 -15.73 -6.84
CA VAL A 95 11.54 -16.44 -5.77
C VAL A 95 12.97 -16.81 -6.20
N THR A 96 13.17 -17.22 -7.46
CA THR A 96 14.48 -17.69 -7.94
C THR A 96 15.40 -16.57 -8.41
N GLU A 97 14.86 -15.47 -8.95
CA GLU A 97 15.66 -14.43 -9.61
C GLU A 97 15.71 -13.11 -8.83
N LYS A 98 14.59 -12.67 -8.26
CA LYS A 98 14.46 -11.34 -7.62
C LYS A 98 14.76 -11.40 -6.12
N LEU A 99 14.14 -12.32 -5.42
CA LEU A 99 14.22 -12.43 -3.97
C LEU A 99 15.65 -12.64 -3.43
N PRO A 100 16.56 -13.42 -4.07
CA PRO A 100 17.95 -13.53 -3.64
C PRO A 100 18.73 -12.21 -3.67
N VAL A 101 18.40 -11.32 -4.60
CA VAL A 101 18.99 -9.97 -4.66
C VAL A 101 18.45 -9.09 -3.53
N LEU A 102 17.15 -9.17 -3.25
CA LEU A 102 16.48 -8.38 -2.21
C LEU A 102 16.96 -8.71 -0.79
N ARG A 103 17.39 -9.96 -0.55
CA ARG A 103 17.96 -10.39 0.75
C ARG A 103 19.23 -9.63 1.16
N LYS A 104 19.87 -8.91 0.23
CA LYS A 104 21.06 -8.09 0.51
C LYS A 104 20.73 -6.77 1.19
N PHE A 105 19.45 -6.38 1.22
CA PHE A 105 18.99 -5.12 1.80
C PHE A 105 18.32 -5.37 3.13
N ASP A 106 18.59 -4.50 4.09
CA ASP A 106 17.93 -4.44 5.39
C ASP A 106 16.64 -3.62 5.29
N THR A 107 15.62 -4.18 4.65
CA THR A 107 14.30 -3.57 4.45
C THR A 107 13.22 -4.65 4.46
N ALA A 108 12.00 -4.29 4.87
CA ALA A 108 10.89 -5.22 4.82
C ALA A 108 10.41 -5.41 3.38
N VAL A 109 10.48 -6.65 2.87
CA VAL A 109 9.96 -7.05 1.56
C VAL A 109 8.58 -7.65 1.74
N ILE A 110 7.54 -6.98 1.23
CA ILE A 110 6.15 -7.43 1.31
C ILE A 110 5.72 -7.95 -0.06
N ALA A 111 5.37 -9.23 -0.15
CA ALA A 111 4.92 -9.83 -1.40
C ALA A 111 3.45 -9.51 -1.64
N ASN A 112 3.13 -8.74 -2.70
CA ASN A 112 1.75 -8.54 -3.12
C ASN A 112 1.27 -9.76 -3.92
N VAL A 113 0.15 -10.34 -3.51
CA VAL A 113 -0.41 -11.58 -4.06
C VAL A 113 -1.78 -11.32 -4.64
N PHE A 114 -2.02 -11.77 -5.86
CA PHE A 114 -3.33 -11.73 -6.46
C PHE A 114 -3.65 -13.04 -7.21
N GLY A 115 -4.93 -13.27 -7.47
CA GLY A 115 -5.42 -14.42 -8.22
C GLY A 115 -6.75 -14.13 -8.89
N TYR A 116 -7.15 -14.99 -9.82
CA TYR A 116 -8.45 -14.96 -10.49
C TYR A 116 -9.45 -15.92 -9.86
N CYS A 117 -8.98 -16.80 -9.02
CA CYS A 117 -9.77 -17.70 -8.20
C CYS A 117 -9.06 -17.92 -6.86
N LEU A 118 -9.76 -18.49 -5.89
CA LEU A 118 -9.21 -18.75 -4.57
C LEU A 118 -7.90 -19.56 -4.62
N GLU A 119 -7.86 -20.62 -5.42
CA GLU A 119 -6.69 -21.51 -5.51
C GLU A 119 -5.44 -20.79 -6.02
N ASP A 120 -5.58 -19.78 -6.88
CA ASP A 120 -4.43 -18.98 -7.33
C ASP A 120 -3.74 -18.26 -6.15
N TYR A 121 -4.52 -17.65 -5.25
CA TYR A 121 -3.96 -17.02 -4.03
C TYR A 121 -3.23 -18.05 -3.16
N LEU A 122 -3.86 -19.19 -2.92
CA LEU A 122 -3.33 -20.22 -2.03
C LEU A 122 -2.02 -20.81 -2.58
N GLU A 123 -1.96 -21.08 -3.89
CA GLU A 123 -0.77 -21.62 -4.53
C GLU A 123 0.40 -20.63 -4.48
N VAL A 124 0.15 -19.35 -4.78
CA VAL A 124 1.17 -18.32 -4.68
C VAL A 124 1.72 -18.22 -3.25
N ILE A 125 0.85 -18.22 -2.25
CA ILE A 125 1.27 -18.14 -0.84
C ILE A 125 2.08 -19.38 -0.44
N ARG A 126 1.66 -20.60 -0.83
CA ARG A 126 2.41 -21.84 -0.55
C ARG A 126 3.85 -21.76 -1.06
N ILE A 127 4.03 -21.30 -2.30
CA ILE A 127 5.37 -21.12 -2.88
C ILE A 127 6.19 -20.09 -2.10
N LEU A 128 5.56 -18.99 -1.67
CA LEU A 128 6.21 -17.93 -0.91
C LEU A 128 6.50 -18.32 0.55
N GLU A 129 5.71 -19.22 1.15
CA GLU A 129 5.96 -19.73 2.52
C GLU A 129 7.28 -20.50 2.61
N ASP A 130 7.67 -21.21 1.55
CA ASP A 130 8.94 -21.94 1.49
C ASP A 130 10.15 -21.02 1.20
N ALA A 131 9.89 -19.77 0.82
CA ALA A 131 10.94 -18.81 0.46
C ALA A 131 11.37 -17.97 1.67
N GLU A 132 12.69 -17.72 1.78
CA GLU A 132 13.27 -16.85 2.80
C GLU A 132 13.40 -15.40 2.29
N GLY A 133 13.38 -14.41 3.20
CA GLY A 133 13.62 -12.98 2.88
C GLY A 133 12.36 -12.16 2.65
N LEU A 134 11.17 -12.70 2.93
CA LEU A 134 9.91 -11.97 2.95
C LEU A 134 9.51 -11.61 4.38
N ALA A 135 8.97 -10.41 4.56
CA ALA A 135 8.51 -9.91 5.85
C ALA A 135 7.00 -10.10 6.05
N ALA A 136 6.19 -9.98 5.00
CA ALA A 136 4.72 -10.11 5.04
C ALA A 136 4.15 -10.42 3.64
N TYR A 137 2.85 -10.71 3.60
CA TYR A 137 2.04 -10.80 2.38
C TYR A 137 1.03 -9.67 2.34
N GLU A 138 0.76 -9.13 1.15
CA GLU A 138 -0.36 -8.22 0.90
C GLU A 138 -1.30 -8.86 -0.12
N LEU A 139 -2.46 -9.33 0.32
CA LEU A 139 -3.50 -9.86 -0.57
C LEU A 139 -4.16 -8.69 -1.33
N ASN A 140 -4.04 -8.69 -2.63
CA ASN A 140 -4.76 -7.76 -3.49
C ASN A 140 -6.12 -8.36 -3.87
N VAL A 141 -7.13 -8.13 -3.04
CA VAL A 141 -8.50 -8.62 -3.29
C VAL A 141 -9.29 -7.73 -4.26
N SER A 142 -8.71 -6.61 -4.70
CA SER A 142 -9.36 -5.64 -5.58
C SER A 142 -9.32 -6.01 -7.07
N CYS A 143 -8.85 -7.20 -7.42
CA CYS A 143 -8.67 -7.59 -8.82
C CYS A 143 -10.03 -7.71 -9.54
N PRO A 144 -10.27 -6.96 -10.65
CA PRO A 144 -11.60 -6.86 -11.26
C PRO A 144 -12.01 -8.04 -12.13
N ASN A 145 -11.23 -9.12 -12.22
CA ASN A 145 -11.43 -10.15 -13.20
C ASN A 145 -11.73 -11.52 -12.60
N VAL A 146 -13.01 -11.87 -12.59
CA VAL A 146 -13.41 -13.26 -12.49
C VAL A 146 -14.25 -13.61 -13.72
N LYS A 147 -13.75 -14.50 -14.57
CA LYS A 147 -14.48 -15.07 -15.69
C LYS A 147 -15.69 -15.95 -15.28
N ARG A 148 -16.04 -16.00 -14.00
CA ARG A 148 -17.24 -16.66 -13.48
C ARG A 148 -18.12 -15.65 -12.77
N GLY A 149 -19.06 -15.07 -13.50
CA GLY A 149 -20.18 -14.30 -12.92
C GLY A 149 -19.92 -12.83 -12.61
N GLY A 150 -18.78 -12.24 -12.97
CA GLY A 150 -18.56 -10.77 -12.83
C GLY A 150 -18.43 -10.25 -11.40
N LEU A 151 -18.25 -11.12 -10.40
CA LEU A 151 -18.10 -10.74 -9.00
C LEU A 151 -16.63 -10.35 -8.73
N GLN A 152 -16.44 -9.13 -8.26
CA GLN A 152 -15.15 -8.63 -7.78
C GLN A 152 -15.00 -9.05 -6.32
N PHE A 153 -14.07 -9.92 -5.99
CA PHE A 153 -13.84 -10.41 -4.61
C PHE A 153 -13.77 -9.28 -3.57
N GLY A 154 -13.21 -8.14 -3.94
CA GLY A 154 -12.99 -7.04 -3.03
C GLY A 154 -14.20 -6.15 -2.71
N ASN A 155 -15.35 -6.34 -3.38
CA ASN A 155 -16.53 -5.48 -3.21
C ASN A 155 -17.59 -6.13 -2.31
N ASP A 156 -17.49 -7.43 -2.07
CA ASP A 156 -18.41 -8.19 -1.22
C ASP A 156 -17.71 -8.65 0.06
N PRO A 157 -18.18 -8.25 1.26
CA PRO A 157 -17.60 -8.67 2.53
C PRO A 157 -17.52 -10.19 2.71
N VAL A 158 -18.49 -10.94 2.18
CA VAL A 158 -18.51 -12.42 2.27
C VAL A 158 -17.35 -13.02 1.50
N GLN A 159 -17.10 -12.52 0.28
CA GLN A 159 -15.99 -12.99 -0.55
C GLN A 159 -14.63 -12.56 0.01
N VAL A 160 -14.52 -11.34 0.54
CA VAL A 160 -13.31 -10.88 1.25
C VAL A 160 -13.01 -11.83 2.40
N LYS A 161 -14.01 -12.16 3.23
CA LYS A 161 -13.88 -13.08 4.37
C LYS A 161 -13.41 -14.47 3.92
N GLU A 162 -13.99 -15.01 2.85
CA GLU A 162 -13.62 -16.32 2.31
C GLU A 162 -12.16 -16.38 1.85
N VAL A 163 -11.74 -15.42 1.01
CA VAL A 163 -10.37 -15.37 0.48
C VAL A 163 -9.36 -15.17 1.60
N VAL A 164 -9.62 -14.25 2.52
CA VAL A 164 -8.70 -13.95 3.64
C VAL A 164 -8.59 -15.15 4.58
N ALA A 165 -9.71 -15.76 4.99
CA ALA A 165 -9.70 -16.91 5.89
C ALA A 165 -8.99 -18.13 5.29
N ALA A 166 -9.17 -18.38 4.00
CA ALA A 166 -8.46 -19.46 3.32
C ALA A 166 -6.97 -19.16 3.18
N SER A 167 -6.62 -17.93 2.82
CA SER A 167 -5.22 -17.49 2.72
C SER A 167 -4.51 -17.52 4.07
N ARG A 168 -5.18 -17.14 5.16
CA ARG A 168 -4.63 -17.20 6.52
C ARG A 168 -4.22 -18.62 6.94
N LYS A 169 -4.98 -19.64 6.52
CA LYS A 169 -4.64 -21.04 6.82
C LYS A 169 -3.32 -21.48 6.18
N VAL A 170 -2.97 -20.89 5.06
CA VAL A 170 -1.74 -21.21 4.31
C VAL A 170 -0.59 -20.28 4.72
N ALA A 171 -0.85 -18.99 4.93
CA ALA A 171 0.13 -18.00 5.35
C ALA A 171 0.47 -18.14 6.84
N ALA A 172 1.13 -19.24 7.24
CA ALA A 172 1.33 -19.61 8.64
C ALA A 172 2.50 -18.86 9.31
N ARG A 173 3.52 -18.47 8.53
CA ARG A 173 4.80 -17.96 9.05
C ARG A 173 4.86 -16.43 9.12
N ARG A 174 4.04 -15.71 8.33
CA ARG A 174 4.19 -14.26 8.13
C ARG A 174 2.86 -13.52 8.29
N PRO A 175 2.90 -12.22 8.67
CA PRO A 175 1.73 -11.36 8.67
C PRO A 175 1.05 -11.32 7.30
N LEU A 176 -0.30 -11.32 7.32
CA LEU A 176 -1.16 -11.28 6.17
C LEU A 176 -1.91 -9.94 6.15
N TRP A 177 -1.50 -9.03 5.27
CA TRP A 177 -2.20 -7.76 5.04
C TRP A 177 -3.21 -7.93 3.92
N VAL A 178 -4.25 -7.10 3.92
CA VAL A 178 -5.31 -7.14 2.90
C VAL A 178 -5.47 -5.77 2.28
N LYS A 179 -5.24 -5.67 0.97
CA LYS A 179 -5.44 -4.44 0.19
C LYS A 179 -6.86 -4.41 -0.35
N LEU A 180 -7.67 -3.51 0.23
CA LEU A 180 -9.09 -3.39 -0.04
C LEU A 180 -9.38 -2.58 -1.31
N SER A 181 -10.51 -2.89 -1.92
CA SER A 181 -11.08 -2.12 -3.02
C SER A 181 -11.72 -0.84 -2.50
N PRO A 182 -11.54 0.32 -3.17
CA PRO A 182 -12.29 1.53 -2.83
C PRO A 182 -13.73 1.52 -3.38
N LEU A 183 -14.09 0.52 -4.18
CA LEU A 183 -15.38 0.42 -4.89
C LEU A 183 -16.43 -0.27 -4.03
N VAL A 184 -16.61 0.23 -2.84
CA VAL A 184 -17.58 -0.28 -1.88
C VAL A 184 -18.48 0.84 -1.39
N THR A 185 -19.72 0.54 -1.05
CA THR A 185 -20.64 1.52 -0.50
C THR A 185 -20.22 1.93 0.91
N ASP A 186 -19.68 0.97 1.68
CA ASP A 186 -19.21 1.18 3.05
C ASP A 186 -17.95 0.33 3.27
N ILE A 187 -16.80 0.99 3.37
CA ILE A 187 -15.49 0.33 3.58
C ILE A 187 -15.42 -0.43 4.91
N ARG A 188 -16.21 -0.02 5.90
CA ARG A 188 -16.23 -0.65 7.22
C ARG A 188 -16.67 -2.11 7.17
N LEU A 189 -17.53 -2.46 6.22
CA LEU A 189 -18.02 -3.84 6.07
C LEU A 189 -16.91 -4.78 5.57
N THR A 190 -16.18 -4.39 4.54
CA THR A 190 -15.06 -5.19 4.02
C THR A 190 -13.86 -5.18 4.96
N ALA A 191 -13.62 -4.08 5.66
CA ALA A 191 -12.58 -3.99 6.69
C ALA A 191 -12.81 -4.97 7.83
N ARG A 192 -14.03 -5.00 8.41
CA ARG A 192 -14.40 -5.97 9.46
C ARG A 192 -14.32 -7.40 8.97
N ALA A 193 -14.81 -7.68 7.77
CA ALA A 193 -14.76 -9.01 7.18
C ALA A 193 -13.32 -9.53 7.05
N ALA A 194 -12.38 -8.67 6.65
CA ALA A 194 -10.97 -9.01 6.56
C ALA A 194 -10.34 -9.23 7.95
N GLU A 195 -10.62 -8.37 8.93
CA GLU A 195 -10.15 -8.53 10.32
C GLU A 195 -10.66 -9.83 10.94
N GLU A 196 -11.97 -10.09 10.87
CA GLU A 196 -12.59 -11.32 11.37
C GLU A 196 -12.05 -12.59 10.71
N ALA A 197 -11.58 -12.48 9.47
CA ALA A 197 -10.97 -13.57 8.71
C ALA A 197 -9.49 -13.80 9.04
N GLY A 198 -8.89 -12.96 9.89
CA GLY A 198 -7.51 -13.12 10.36
C GLY A 198 -6.48 -12.29 9.60
N ALA A 199 -6.87 -11.17 9.00
CA ALA A 199 -5.92 -10.17 8.51
C ALA A 199 -5.16 -9.54 9.69
N ASP A 200 -3.85 -9.31 9.51
CA ASP A 200 -2.99 -8.63 10.49
C ASP A 200 -2.91 -7.12 10.29
N ALA A 201 -3.23 -6.64 9.08
CA ALA A 201 -3.34 -5.22 8.74
C ALA A 201 -4.16 -5.02 7.45
N LEU A 202 -4.64 -3.79 7.23
CA LEU A 202 -5.37 -3.41 6.01
C LEU A 202 -4.59 -2.35 5.24
N THR A 203 -4.51 -2.48 3.91
CA THR A 203 -4.08 -1.41 3.01
C THR A 203 -5.32 -0.77 2.35
N ILE A 204 -5.51 0.53 2.53
CA ILE A 204 -6.64 1.31 2.01
C ILE A 204 -6.11 2.51 1.23
N ALA A 205 -6.32 2.55 -0.08
CA ALA A 205 -7.05 1.62 -0.92
C ALA A 205 -6.36 1.42 -2.27
N ASN A 206 -6.93 0.57 -3.12
CA ASN A 206 -6.52 0.45 -4.53
C ASN A 206 -7.00 1.66 -5.35
N THR A 207 -6.66 1.69 -6.65
CA THR A 207 -7.02 2.76 -7.60
C THR A 207 -8.51 2.78 -7.91
N TYR A 208 -9.02 3.94 -8.35
CA TYR A 208 -10.43 4.15 -8.71
C TYR A 208 -10.63 3.98 -10.21
N PRO A 209 -11.62 3.22 -10.69
CA PRO A 209 -11.93 3.14 -12.11
C PRO A 209 -12.28 4.51 -12.68
N ALA A 210 -11.61 4.84 -13.77
CA ALA A 210 -11.82 6.09 -14.49
C ALA A 210 -11.48 5.91 -15.97
N MET A 211 -11.75 6.92 -16.77
CA MET A 211 -11.45 6.89 -18.20
C MET A 211 -10.89 8.23 -18.68
N ALA A 212 -10.10 8.17 -19.75
CA ALA A 212 -9.66 9.35 -20.49
C ALA A 212 -9.88 9.11 -21.97
N ILE A 213 -10.47 10.10 -22.63
CA ILE A 213 -10.73 10.07 -24.07
C ILE A 213 -9.95 11.19 -24.77
N ASP A 214 -9.61 10.94 -26.02
CA ASP A 214 -9.25 11.99 -26.97
C ASP A 214 -10.48 12.27 -27.84
N TYR A 215 -11.09 13.43 -27.65
CA TYR A 215 -12.30 13.83 -28.39
C TYR A 215 -12.07 14.01 -29.91
N ARG A 216 -10.82 14.27 -30.33
CA ARG A 216 -10.48 14.43 -31.75
C ARG A 216 -10.49 13.09 -32.47
N THR A 217 -9.88 12.07 -31.87
CA THR A 217 -9.85 10.72 -32.41
C THR A 217 -11.07 9.89 -31.97
N ARG A 218 -11.82 10.34 -30.95
CA ARG A 218 -12.97 9.65 -30.31
C ARG A 218 -12.61 8.29 -29.76
N LYS A 219 -11.37 8.15 -29.28
CA LYS A 219 -10.82 6.90 -28.73
C LYS A 219 -10.40 7.07 -27.28
N SER A 220 -10.27 5.96 -26.58
CA SER A 220 -9.60 5.93 -25.28
C SER A 220 -8.14 6.34 -25.42
N ARG A 221 -7.61 7.08 -24.43
CA ARG A 221 -6.18 7.39 -24.32
C ARG A 221 -5.37 6.21 -23.75
N LEU A 222 -6.04 5.14 -23.33
CA LEU A 222 -5.44 3.87 -22.90
C LEU A 222 -5.74 2.78 -23.93
N GLY A 223 -4.93 1.72 -23.94
CA GLY A 223 -5.19 0.52 -24.73
C GLY A 223 -6.48 -0.21 -24.30
N ASN A 224 -6.89 -0.02 -23.04
CA ASN A 224 -8.19 -0.43 -22.51
C ASN A 224 -9.17 0.76 -22.48
N LEU A 225 -10.47 0.47 -22.38
CA LEU A 225 -11.51 1.53 -22.27
C LEU A 225 -11.36 2.33 -20.97
N THR A 226 -11.04 1.65 -19.87
CA THR A 226 -10.90 2.23 -18.53
C THR A 226 -9.56 1.85 -17.92
N GLY A 227 -9.13 2.64 -16.92
CA GLY A 227 -7.95 2.37 -16.09
C GLY A 227 -8.20 2.75 -14.64
N GLY A 228 -7.23 2.47 -13.79
CA GLY A 228 -7.24 2.89 -12.39
C GLY A 228 -6.68 4.31 -12.25
N LEU A 229 -7.47 5.23 -11.67
CA LEU A 229 -7.02 6.57 -11.29
C LEU A 229 -6.24 6.52 -9.99
N SER A 230 -5.10 7.18 -9.96
CA SER A 230 -4.21 7.32 -8.81
C SER A 230 -3.56 8.72 -8.77
N GLY A 231 -2.80 9.03 -7.74
CA GLY A 231 -2.15 10.33 -7.53
C GLY A 231 -2.96 11.28 -6.65
N PRO A 232 -2.59 12.58 -6.56
CA PRO A 232 -3.18 13.54 -5.63
C PRO A 232 -4.70 13.64 -5.69
N ALA A 233 -5.30 13.46 -6.86
CA ALA A 233 -6.75 13.53 -7.08
C ALA A 233 -7.55 12.58 -6.15
N ILE A 234 -6.99 11.44 -5.76
CA ILE A 234 -7.70 10.46 -4.95
C ILE A 234 -7.45 10.59 -3.44
N LYS A 235 -6.47 11.40 -3.00
CA LYS A 235 -6.11 11.54 -1.58
C LYS A 235 -7.31 11.84 -0.69
N PRO A 236 -8.15 12.88 -0.95
CA PRO A 236 -9.25 13.23 -0.06
C PRO A 236 -10.29 12.12 0.05
N ILE A 237 -10.51 11.36 -1.01
CA ILE A 237 -11.45 10.23 -1.00
C ILE A 237 -10.87 9.09 -0.15
N THR A 238 -9.61 8.75 -0.37
CA THR A 238 -8.95 7.65 0.34
C THR A 238 -8.73 7.97 1.82
N LEU A 239 -8.40 9.23 2.13
CA LEU A 239 -8.24 9.70 3.52
C LEU A 239 -9.53 9.47 4.32
N ARG A 240 -10.70 9.79 3.75
CA ARG A 240 -12.02 9.50 4.33
C ARG A 240 -12.22 7.98 4.55
N LEU A 241 -11.86 7.15 3.56
CA LEU A 241 -11.99 5.70 3.70
C LEU A 241 -11.10 5.13 4.81
N VAL A 242 -9.88 5.65 4.97
CA VAL A 242 -8.98 5.27 6.06
C VAL A 242 -9.58 5.64 7.41
N TRP A 243 -10.10 6.86 7.55
CA TRP A 243 -10.76 7.31 8.78
C TRP A 243 -11.98 6.45 9.12
N GLU A 244 -12.87 6.17 8.15
CA GLU A 244 -14.05 5.31 8.37
C GLU A 244 -13.65 3.88 8.76
N ALA A 245 -12.65 3.30 8.13
CA ALA A 245 -12.19 1.95 8.43
C ALA A 245 -11.56 1.88 9.83
N GLN A 246 -10.78 2.89 10.22
CA GLN A 246 -10.15 2.96 11.54
C GLN A 246 -11.19 2.96 12.68
N GLN A 247 -12.38 3.54 12.46
CA GLN A 247 -13.49 3.48 13.42
C GLN A 247 -14.12 2.07 13.53
N ALA A 248 -13.82 1.17 12.62
CA ALA A 248 -14.50 -0.11 12.48
C ALA A 248 -13.66 -1.32 12.87
N VAL A 249 -12.33 -1.21 12.84
CA VAL A 249 -11.39 -2.30 13.10
C VAL A 249 -10.33 -1.91 14.13
N LYS A 250 -9.68 -2.91 14.72
CA LYS A 250 -8.59 -2.74 15.70
C LYS A 250 -7.20 -2.99 15.10
N ILE A 251 -7.14 -3.72 13.99
CA ILE A 251 -5.89 -4.00 13.30
C ILE A 251 -5.34 -2.74 12.62
N PRO A 252 -4.00 -2.63 12.48
CA PRO A 252 -3.37 -1.47 11.84
C PRO A 252 -3.85 -1.23 10.41
N ILE A 253 -3.92 0.05 10.03
CA ILE A 253 -4.26 0.46 8.66
C ILE A 253 -3.04 1.13 8.01
N ILE A 254 -2.83 0.81 6.74
CA ILE A 254 -1.84 1.40 5.86
C ILE A 254 -2.59 2.28 4.86
N GLY A 255 -2.34 3.59 4.90
CA GLY A 255 -2.96 4.54 3.97
C GLY A 255 -2.28 4.50 2.59
N LEU A 256 -3.07 4.47 1.51
CA LEU A 256 -2.55 4.42 0.14
C LEU A 256 -3.42 5.24 -0.80
N GLY A 257 -2.88 6.35 -1.31
CA GLY A 257 -3.52 7.19 -2.32
C GLY A 257 -3.10 8.65 -2.23
N GLY A 258 -2.41 9.14 -3.25
CA GLY A 258 -2.02 10.55 -3.40
C GLY A 258 -1.01 11.05 -2.36
N VAL A 259 -0.16 10.18 -1.82
CA VAL A 259 0.93 10.57 -0.93
C VAL A 259 2.11 11.07 -1.76
N GLU A 260 2.49 12.32 -1.59
CA GLU A 260 3.61 12.97 -2.29
C GLU A 260 4.49 13.81 -1.35
N THR A 261 3.91 14.35 -0.26
CA THR A 261 4.58 15.24 0.70
C THR A 261 4.50 14.67 2.13
N GLU A 262 5.32 15.23 3.04
CA GLU A 262 5.23 14.91 4.48
C GLU A 262 3.86 15.27 5.06
N SER A 263 3.23 16.36 4.58
CA SER A 263 1.87 16.72 5.00
C SER A 263 0.87 15.64 4.65
N ASP A 264 1.00 14.99 3.46
CA ASP A 264 0.12 13.88 3.10
C ASP A 264 0.30 12.69 4.05
N VAL A 265 1.55 12.39 4.42
CA VAL A 265 1.84 11.32 5.39
C VAL A 265 1.22 11.64 6.74
N LEU A 266 1.41 12.86 7.25
CA LEU A 266 0.89 13.28 8.55
C LEU A 266 -0.65 13.28 8.57
N ASP A 267 -1.31 13.68 7.47
CA ASP A 267 -2.77 13.60 7.37
C ASP A 267 -3.27 12.15 7.50
N TYR A 268 -2.62 11.19 6.83
CA TYR A 268 -2.98 9.77 6.96
C TYR A 268 -2.73 9.24 8.39
N LEU A 269 -1.61 9.61 9.01
CA LEU A 269 -1.33 9.22 10.39
C LEU A 269 -2.35 9.84 11.35
N ALA A 270 -2.69 11.12 11.18
CA ALA A 270 -3.65 11.83 12.02
C ALA A 270 -5.04 11.18 11.99
N VAL A 271 -5.52 10.70 10.84
CA VAL A 271 -6.81 9.99 10.74
C VAL A 271 -6.74 8.53 11.18
N GLY A 272 -5.58 8.05 11.64
CA GLY A 272 -5.43 6.74 12.29
C GLY A 272 -4.64 5.69 11.49
N ALA A 273 -4.11 6.00 10.31
CA ALA A 273 -3.19 5.09 9.65
C ALA A 273 -1.92 4.88 10.50
N THR A 274 -1.38 3.67 10.44
CA THR A 274 -0.11 3.32 11.13
C THR A 274 1.09 3.54 10.22
N ALA A 275 0.90 3.38 8.91
CA ALA A 275 1.91 3.56 7.88
C ALA A 275 1.24 4.05 6.59
N VAL A 276 2.03 4.44 5.60
CA VAL A 276 1.55 4.81 4.28
C VAL A 276 2.32 4.08 3.18
N GLN A 277 1.66 3.88 2.05
CA GLN A 277 2.30 3.42 0.81
C GLN A 277 2.35 4.57 -0.20
N VAL A 278 3.53 4.82 -0.77
CA VAL A 278 3.77 5.82 -1.82
C VAL A 278 3.70 5.13 -3.17
N GLY A 279 2.79 5.58 -4.03
CA GLY A 279 2.55 4.99 -5.34
C GLY A 279 2.99 5.88 -6.48
N THR A 280 2.04 6.60 -7.06
CA THR A 280 2.18 7.42 -8.29
C THR A 280 3.33 8.41 -8.24
N ALA A 281 3.62 9.01 -7.09
CA ALA A 281 4.72 9.96 -6.91
C ALA A 281 6.09 9.36 -7.28
N SER A 282 6.27 8.04 -7.18
CA SER A 282 7.52 7.35 -7.59
C SER A 282 7.79 7.42 -9.11
N PHE A 283 6.78 7.70 -9.94
CA PHE A 283 6.98 7.93 -11.38
C PHE A 283 7.54 9.31 -11.69
N THR A 284 7.23 10.30 -10.86
CA THR A 284 7.75 11.67 -10.98
C THR A 284 9.13 11.79 -10.32
N ASP A 285 9.28 11.22 -9.12
CA ASP A 285 10.54 11.18 -8.39
C ASP A 285 10.73 9.79 -7.75
N PRO A 286 11.58 8.93 -8.33
CA PRO A 286 11.84 7.59 -7.78
C PRO A 286 12.34 7.59 -6.33
N ARG A 287 12.95 8.70 -5.88
CA ARG A 287 13.49 8.87 -4.53
C ARG A 287 12.50 9.50 -3.54
N VAL A 288 11.26 9.75 -3.93
CA VAL A 288 10.28 10.44 -3.08
C VAL A 288 10.08 9.73 -1.74
N SER A 289 9.96 8.40 -1.74
CA SER A 289 9.77 7.62 -0.51
C SER A 289 10.96 7.75 0.45
N GLU A 290 12.19 7.76 -0.06
CA GLU A 290 13.40 8.00 0.75
C GLU A 290 13.45 9.42 1.34
N LYS A 291 13.07 10.43 0.54
CA LYS A 291 13.01 11.82 0.97
C LYS A 291 11.94 12.04 2.05
N LEU A 292 10.79 11.39 1.91
CA LEU A 292 9.69 11.48 2.87
C LEU A 292 10.07 10.99 4.27
N VAL A 293 10.95 10.01 4.40
CA VAL A 293 11.41 9.55 5.73
C VAL A 293 12.00 10.70 6.54
N GLU A 294 12.90 11.49 5.93
CA GLU A 294 13.52 12.62 6.61
C GLU A 294 12.58 13.83 6.73
N ALA A 295 11.72 14.05 5.74
CA ALA A 295 10.74 15.14 5.78
C ALA A 295 9.73 14.94 6.93
N VAL A 296 9.21 13.73 7.11
CA VAL A 296 8.32 13.37 8.21
C VAL A 296 9.02 13.50 9.57
N ARG A 297 10.28 13.07 9.67
CA ARG A 297 11.08 13.24 10.90
C ARG A 297 11.16 14.72 11.30
N ARG A 298 11.47 15.61 10.35
CA ARG A 298 11.55 17.05 10.57
C ARG A 298 10.20 17.64 10.97
N ALA A 299 9.15 17.29 10.26
CA ALA A 299 7.80 17.78 10.52
C ALA A 299 7.31 17.40 11.94
N LEU A 300 7.53 16.15 12.37
CA LEU A 300 7.22 15.74 13.75
C LEU A 300 8.03 16.53 14.77
N PHE A 301 9.34 16.72 14.53
CA PHE A 301 10.17 17.51 15.41
C PHE A 301 9.71 18.98 15.51
N GLU A 302 9.32 19.60 14.40
CA GLU A 302 8.77 20.98 14.36
C GLU A 302 7.46 21.08 15.13
N LEU A 303 6.64 20.03 15.11
CA LEU A 303 5.40 19.91 15.90
C LEU A 303 5.66 19.55 17.38
N ASN A 304 6.93 19.38 17.78
CA ASN A 304 7.34 18.92 19.10
C ASN A 304 6.79 17.54 19.46
N LEU A 305 6.69 16.66 18.45
CA LEU A 305 6.33 15.24 18.57
C LEU A 305 7.58 14.37 18.35
N PHE A 306 7.76 13.36 19.18
CA PHE A 306 8.97 12.52 19.15
C PHE A 306 8.69 11.08 18.71
N THR A 307 7.44 10.73 18.52
CA THR A 307 7.03 9.43 17.99
C THR A 307 5.87 9.54 17.00
N VAL A 308 5.76 8.58 16.09
CA VAL A 308 4.62 8.48 15.17
C VAL A 308 3.31 8.27 15.94
N ASN A 309 3.36 7.59 17.09
CA ASN A 309 2.16 7.30 17.88
C ASN A 309 1.52 8.57 18.48
N GLU A 310 2.26 9.66 18.66
CA GLU A 310 1.73 10.91 19.22
C GLU A 310 0.80 11.63 18.22
N ILE A 311 1.03 11.48 16.91
CA ILE A 311 0.14 12.06 15.89
C ILE A 311 -0.93 11.05 15.42
N ARG A 312 -0.67 9.74 15.56
CA ARG A 312 -1.60 8.72 15.04
C ARG A 312 -2.96 8.78 15.74
N GLY A 313 -4.01 8.97 14.94
CA GLY A 313 -5.39 9.05 15.44
C GLY A 313 -5.69 10.33 16.22
N SER A 314 -4.88 11.38 16.09
CA SER A 314 -5.07 12.66 16.78
C SER A 314 -6.17 13.53 16.13
N PHE A 315 -6.66 13.17 14.95
CA PHE A 315 -7.72 13.90 14.27
C PHE A 315 -9.02 13.87 15.09
N SER A 316 -9.55 15.06 15.43
CA SER A 316 -10.86 15.22 16.04
C SER A 316 -11.87 15.67 15.00
N ALA A 317 -13.01 14.97 14.94
CA ALA A 317 -14.15 15.36 14.11
C ALA A 317 -15.02 16.46 14.76
N GLU A 318 -14.76 16.80 16.01
CA GLU A 318 -15.42 17.91 16.69
C GLU A 318 -14.80 19.22 16.17
N ASN A 319 -15.63 20.04 15.54
CA ASN A 319 -15.25 21.43 15.26
C ASN A 319 -15.09 22.13 16.60
N GLY A 320 -13.85 22.51 16.96
CA GLY A 320 -13.54 23.25 18.16
C GLY A 320 -14.20 24.64 18.19
#